data_5f30f36765f890c750f1ab56856a4362
#
_entry.id   5f30f36765f890c750f1ab56856a4362
#
_cell.length_a   1.000
_cell.length_b   1.000
_cell.length_c   1.000
_cell.angle_alpha   90.00
_cell.angle_beta   90.00
_cell.angle_gamma   90.00
#
_symmetry.space_group_name_H-M   'P 1'
#
loop_
_entity.id
_entity.type
_entity.pdbx_description
1 polymer ?
#
loop_
_entity_poly.entity_id
_entity_poly.type
_entity_poly.pdbx_seq_one_letter_code
_entity_poly.pdbx_strand_id
1 'polypeptide(L)'
;VCSSDLLSKAKEDRLNLMKATNCNFSQIYALYMDSEHTTLATIDNESKDTPKLEFTDGEGVTHRLWIVTDENVIAKLCADFADRKLYIADGHHRYETALNYRNYCRENGLSKVGDPCDYQMIYLVDMEHPGLVVFPTHRLVRDLPDFNVEKVLDGCREYFDVTEMNGTDNMESELAKLYDEGKKAFGFYVGNGKWYRLVLKSLDIMDKLLPELSEPSRQLDVTVLHSLVLERIF
;
A
#
# COMPACT_ATOMS: atom_id res chain seq x y z
N VAL A 1 -3.23 -7.65 17.48
CA VAL A 1 -4.39 -8.55 17.39
C VAL A 1 -5.33 -7.98 16.33
N CYS A 2 -5.17 -8.42 15.08
CA CYS A 2 -6.20 -8.23 14.06
C CYS A 2 -7.27 -9.29 14.33
N SER A 3 -8.32 -8.95 15.05
CA SER A 3 -9.44 -9.90 15.20
C SER A 3 -10.18 -9.96 13.87
N SER A 4 -10.38 -11.17 13.35
CA SER A 4 -11.17 -11.44 12.13
C SER A 4 -12.59 -10.85 12.21
N ASP A 5 -13.13 -10.68 13.40
CA ASP A 5 -14.48 -10.16 13.67
C ASP A 5 -14.61 -8.65 13.37
N LEU A 6 -13.54 -7.85 13.63
CA LEU A 6 -13.53 -6.43 13.27
C LEU A 6 -13.52 -6.22 11.76
N LEU A 7 -12.85 -7.09 11.02
CA LEU A 7 -12.79 -7.02 9.54
C LEU A 7 -14.13 -7.44 8.90
N SER A 8 -14.82 -8.42 9.46
CA SER A 8 -16.13 -8.88 8.98
C SER A 8 -17.20 -7.80 9.15
N LYS A 9 -17.26 -7.15 10.31
CA LYS A 9 -18.20 -6.07 10.60
C LYS A 9 -18.01 -4.86 9.69
N ALA A 10 -16.76 -4.46 9.42
CA ALA A 10 -16.47 -3.36 8.52
C ALA A 10 -16.87 -3.65 7.06
N LYS A 11 -16.72 -4.90 6.60
CA LYS A 11 -17.17 -5.34 5.27
C LYS A 11 -18.69 -5.36 5.18
N GLU A 12 -19.37 -5.83 6.20
CA GLU A 12 -20.83 -5.86 6.27
C GLU A 12 -21.42 -4.45 6.23
N ASP A 13 -20.87 -3.52 7.00
CA ASP A 13 -21.30 -2.13 7.02
C ASP A 13 -21.18 -1.48 5.63
N ARG A 14 -20.07 -1.67 4.94
CA ARG A 14 -19.87 -1.19 3.56
C ARG A 14 -20.83 -1.83 2.58
N LEU A 15 -21.10 -3.13 2.70
CA LEU A 15 -22.07 -3.80 1.84
C LEU A 15 -23.48 -3.26 2.07
N ASN A 16 -23.88 -3.01 3.31
CA ASN A 16 -25.16 -2.41 3.65
C ASN A 16 -25.30 -0.99 3.11
N LEU A 17 -24.21 -0.20 3.17
CA LEU A 17 -24.17 1.12 2.55
C LEU A 17 -24.39 1.06 1.02
N MET A 18 -23.69 0.14 0.33
CA MET A 18 -23.90 -0.05 -1.11
C MET A 18 -25.32 -0.51 -1.44
N LYS A 19 -25.89 -1.42 -0.67
CA LYS A 19 -27.30 -1.86 -0.83
C LYS A 19 -28.31 -0.72 -0.64
N ALA A 20 -28.03 0.19 0.30
CA ALA A 20 -28.93 1.30 0.59
C ALA A 20 -28.85 2.45 -0.41
N THR A 21 -27.69 2.64 -1.06
CA THR A 21 -27.41 3.84 -1.85
C THR A 21 -27.15 3.56 -3.34
N ASN A 22 -26.77 2.32 -3.68
CA ASN A 22 -26.32 1.94 -5.03
C ASN A 22 -25.13 2.80 -5.53
N CYS A 23 -24.28 3.28 -4.61
CA CYS A 23 -23.21 4.22 -4.93
C CYS A 23 -21.82 3.71 -4.50
N ASN A 24 -20.80 4.08 -5.28
CA ASN A 24 -19.39 3.98 -4.90
C ASN A 24 -18.96 5.30 -4.23
N PHE A 25 -18.74 5.33 -2.92
CA PHE A 25 -18.32 6.54 -2.17
C PHE A 25 -16.82 6.78 -2.20
N SER A 26 -16.03 5.74 -2.49
CA SER A 26 -14.60 5.86 -2.64
C SER A 26 -14.07 4.82 -3.63
N GLN A 27 -13.09 5.24 -4.40
CA GLN A 27 -12.44 4.40 -5.40
C GLN A 27 -11.48 3.39 -4.76
N ILE A 28 -11.23 2.31 -5.48
CA ILE A 28 -10.08 1.43 -5.24
C ILE A 28 -8.85 2.15 -5.77
N TYR A 29 -7.72 2.03 -5.09
CA TYR A 29 -6.44 2.50 -5.59
C TYR A 29 -5.67 1.31 -6.15
N ALA A 30 -5.36 1.35 -7.43
CA ALA A 30 -4.61 0.30 -8.10
C ALA A 30 -3.46 0.87 -8.95
N LEU A 31 -2.43 0.08 -9.07
CA LEU A 31 -1.23 0.37 -9.85
C LEU A 31 -1.23 -0.49 -11.12
N TYR A 32 -0.63 0.03 -12.18
CA TYR A 32 -0.38 -0.72 -13.41
C TYR A 32 1.04 -0.47 -13.92
N MET A 33 1.52 -1.33 -14.80
CA MET A 33 2.81 -1.18 -15.48
C MET A 33 2.57 -0.81 -16.94
N ASP A 34 3.28 0.22 -17.41
CA ASP A 34 3.26 0.69 -18.79
C ASP A 34 4.64 1.21 -19.20
N SER A 35 5.56 0.29 -19.46
CA SER A 35 6.96 0.62 -19.79
C SER A 35 7.14 1.53 -21.00
N GLU A 36 6.14 1.62 -21.87
CA GLU A 36 6.13 2.52 -23.02
C GLU A 36 5.45 3.87 -22.72
N HIS A 37 4.85 4.03 -21.53
CA HIS A 37 4.15 5.23 -21.08
C HIS A 37 3.04 5.72 -22.04
N THR A 38 2.46 4.81 -22.81
CA THR A 38 1.43 5.13 -23.82
C THR A 38 0.16 5.69 -23.23
N THR A 39 -0.23 5.15 -22.06
CA THR A 39 -1.41 5.61 -21.32
C THR A 39 -1.18 7.00 -20.74
N LEU A 40 -0.02 7.25 -20.10
CA LEU A 40 0.32 8.57 -19.57
C LEU A 40 0.36 9.60 -20.69
N ALA A 41 1.01 9.29 -21.82
CA ALA A 41 1.05 10.21 -22.97
C ALA A 41 -0.36 10.54 -23.50
N THR A 42 -1.29 9.58 -23.46
CA THR A 42 -2.69 9.82 -23.85
C THR A 42 -3.36 10.75 -22.86
N ILE A 43 -3.23 10.50 -21.55
CA ILE A 43 -3.82 11.31 -20.48
C ILE A 43 -3.24 12.73 -20.49
N ASP A 44 -1.93 12.87 -20.63
CA ASP A 44 -1.24 14.16 -20.71
C ASP A 44 -1.72 14.98 -21.90
N ASN A 45 -2.02 14.33 -23.04
CA ASN A 45 -2.59 15.02 -24.18
C ASN A 45 -3.99 15.57 -23.90
N GLU A 46 -4.82 14.81 -23.24
CA GLU A 46 -6.19 15.21 -22.87
C GLU A 46 -6.25 16.20 -21.69
N SER A 47 -5.15 16.37 -20.97
CA SER A 47 -5.05 17.30 -19.84
C SER A 47 -4.32 18.61 -20.13
N LYS A 48 -4.10 18.93 -21.41
CA LYS A 48 -3.46 20.20 -21.84
C LYS A 48 -4.37 21.42 -21.70
N ASP A 49 -5.65 21.22 -21.81
CA ASP A 49 -6.65 22.28 -21.71
C ASP A 49 -6.92 22.68 -20.25
N THR A 50 -7.70 23.73 -20.07
CA THR A 50 -8.11 24.20 -18.73
C THR A 50 -8.82 23.07 -17.96
N PRO A 51 -8.40 22.77 -16.74
CA PRO A 51 -9.02 21.74 -15.93
C PRO A 51 -10.49 22.10 -15.61
N LYS A 52 -11.33 21.10 -15.50
CA LYS A 52 -12.72 21.26 -15.08
C LYS A 52 -12.84 21.79 -13.65
N LEU A 53 -11.89 21.42 -12.81
CA LEU A 53 -11.77 21.87 -11.44
C LEU A 53 -10.28 22.09 -11.13
N GLU A 54 -9.97 23.23 -10.48
CA GLU A 54 -8.67 23.49 -9.90
C GLU A 54 -8.86 24.17 -8.54
N PHE A 55 -8.17 23.70 -7.52
CA PHE A 55 -8.10 24.35 -6.22
C PHE A 55 -6.81 23.98 -5.50
N THR A 56 -6.38 24.83 -4.58
CA THR A 56 -5.25 24.58 -3.68
C THR A 56 -5.78 24.35 -2.27
N ASP A 57 -5.36 23.26 -1.64
CA ASP A 57 -5.79 22.92 -0.28
C ASP A 57 -5.03 23.70 0.80
N GLY A 58 -5.35 23.43 2.07
CA GLY A 58 -4.73 24.09 3.22
C GLY A 58 -3.24 23.77 3.43
N GLU A 59 -2.73 22.71 2.77
CA GLU A 59 -1.32 22.31 2.81
C GLU A 59 -0.51 22.89 1.64
N GLY A 60 -1.17 23.65 0.74
CA GLY A 60 -0.54 24.28 -0.41
C GLY A 60 -0.46 23.35 -1.64
N VAL A 61 -1.11 22.20 -1.62
CA VAL A 61 -1.16 21.26 -2.75
C VAL A 61 -2.26 21.68 -3.72
N THR A 62 -1.92 21.82 -5.01
CA THR A 62 -2.87 22.16 -6.07
C THR A 62 -3.44 20.89 -6.70
N HIS A 63 -4.75 20.76 -6.66
CA HIS A 63 -5.53 19.67 -7.24
C HIS A 63 -6.16 20.10 -8.55
N ARG A 64 -6.05 19.27 -9.59
CA ARG A 64 -6.62 19.50 -10.90
C ARG A 64 -7.40 18.29 -11.36
N LEU A 65 -8.56 18.53 -12.00
CA LEU A 65 -9.41 17.48 -12.54
C LEU A 65 -9.78 17.82 -14.00
N TRP A 66 -9.55 16.88 -14.88
CA TRP A 66 -10.05 16.87 -16.24
C TRP A 66 -11.06 15.75 -16.43
N ILE A 67 -12.01 15.95 -17.32
CA ILE A 67 -13.03 14.95 -17.66
C ILE A 67 -12.85 14.61 -19.14
N VAL A 68 -12.47 13.37 -19.42
CA VAL A 68 -12.33 12.84 -20.78
C VAL A 68 -13.66 12.21 -21.19
N THR A 69 -14.26 12.73 -22.25
CA THR A 69 -15.54 12.25 -22.78
C THR A 69 -15.48 11.85 -24.26
N ASP A 70 -14.31 12.00 -24.90
CA ASP A 70 -14.11 11.53 -26.28
C ASP A 70 -14.14 10.00 -26.31
N GLU A 71 -15.10 9.45 -27.06
CA GLU A 71 -15.32 8.01 -27.16
C GLU A 71 -14.12 7.27 -27.77
N ASN A 72 -13.36 7.90 -28.67
CA ASN A 72 -12.17 7.27 -29.27
C ASN A 72 -11.04 7.19 -28.25
N VAL A 73 -10.86 8.23 -27.44
CA VAL A 73 -9.87 8.24 -26.36
C VAL A 73 -10.22 7.19 -25.29
N ILE A 74 -11.50 7.15 -24.91
CA ILE A 74 -12.01 6.15 -23.96
C ILE A 74 -11.80 4.73 -24.50
N ALA A 75 -12.17 4.48 -25.77
CA ALA A 75 -11.98 3.17 -26.40
C ALA A 75 -10.50 2.77 -26.45
N LYS A 76 -9.60 3.70 -26.77
CA LYS A 76 -8.15 3.47 -26.74
C LYS A 76 -7.67 3.09 -25.35
N LEU A 77 -8.05 3.85 -24.32
CA LEU A 77 -7.68 3.54 -22.93
C LEU A 77 -8.24 2.17 -22.50
N CYS A 78 -9.48 1.84 -22.84
CA CYS A 78 -10.05 0.53 -22.57
C CYS A 78 -9.25 -0.59 -23.25
N ALA A 79 -8.81 -0.39 -24.48
CA ALA A 79 -7.98 -1.36 -25.20
C ALA A 79 -6.58 -1.51 -24.56
N ASP A 80 -5.97 -0.40 -24.14
CA ASP A 80 -4.68 -0.42 -23.45
C ASP A 80 -4.72 -1.21 -22.13
N PHE A 81 -5.88 -1.23 -21.46
CA PHE A 81 -6.07 -1.95 -20.19
C PHE A 81 -6.65 -3.36 -20.34
N ALA A 82 -7.03 -3.81 -21.54
CA ALA A 82 -7.71 -5.09 -21.74
C ALA A 82 -6.89 -6.30 -21.22
N ASP A 83 -5.58 -6.29 -21.43
CA ASP A 83 -4.66 -7.36 -21.02
C ASP A 83 -3.71 -6.95 -19.90
N ARG A 84 -3.82 -5.73 -19.37
CA ARG A 84 -2.95 -5.25 -18.29
C ARG A 84 -3.39 -5.80 -16.95
N LYS A 85 -2.42 -6.22 -16.16
CA LYS A 85 -2.64 -6.57 -14.76
C LYS A 85 -2.77 -5.32 -13.91
N LEU A 86 -3.78 -5.29 -13.06
CA LEU A 86 -3.96 -4.25 -12.05
C LEU A 86 -3.56 -4.80 -10.69
N TYR A 87 -2.77 -4.03 -9.96
CA TYR A 87 -2.28 -4.37 -8.63
C TYR A 87 -2.95 -3.46 -7.61
N ILE A 88 -3.85 -4.00 -6.80
CA ILE A 88 -4.56 -3.21 -5.79
C ILE A 88 -3.56 -2.79 -4.72
N ALA A 89 -3.29 -1.48 -4.63
CA ALA A 89 -2.44 -0.90 -3.61
C ALA A 89 -3.22 -0.57 -2.33
N ASP A 90 -4.47 -0.14 -2.48
CA ASP A 90 -5.41 0.07 -1.36
C ASP A 90 -6.85 -0.22 -1.79
N GLY A 91 -7.68 -0.62 -0.83
CA GLY A 91 -9.10 -0.87 -1.06
C GLY A 91 -9.45 -2.32 -1.38
N HIS A 92 -8.64 -3.30 -0.95
CA HIS A 92 -8.96 -4.73 -1.09
C HIS A 92 -10.36 -5.06 -0.56
N HIS A 93 -10.74 -4.51 0.60
CA HIS A 93 -12.08 -4.71 1.17
C HIS A 93 -13.17 -4.04 0.33
N ARG A 94 -12.89 -2.91 -0.34
CA ARG A 94 -13.84 -2.27 -1.27
C ARG A 94 -14.07 -3.14 -2.50
N TYR A 95 -13.01 -3.74 -3.03
CA TYR A 95 -13.11 -4.69 -4.14
C TYR A 95 -13.94 -5.93 -3.77
N GLU A 96 -13.65 -6.56 -2.64
CA GLU A 96 -14.41 -7.71 -2.15
C GLU A 96 -15.89 -7.35 -1.90
N THR A 97 -16.14 -6.17 -1.32
CA THR A 97 -17.50 -5.67 -1.07
C THR A 97 -18.25 -5.44 -2.39
N ALA A 98 -17.58 -4.89 -3.41
CA ALA A 98 -18.19 -4.70 -4.73
C ALA A 98 -18.55 -6.03 -5.40
N LEU A 99 -17.70 -7.06 -5.29
CA LEU A 99 -18.01 -8.41 -5.76
C LEU A 99 -19.23 -9.00 -5.02
N ASN A 100 -19.29 -8.86 -3.71
CA ASN A 100 -20.41 -9.33 -2.89
C ASN A 100 -21.71 -8.60 -3.24
N TYR A 101 -21.64 -7.28 -3.47
CA TYR A 101 -22.79 -6.48 -3.90
C TYR A 101 -23.28 -6.90 -5.28
N ARG A 102 -22.42 -7.09 -6.25
CA ARG A 102 -22.76 -7.63 -7.56
C ARG A 102 -23.48 -8.97 -7.46
N ASN A 103 -22.93 -9.90 -6.67
CA ASN A 103 -23.53 -11.22 -6.46
C ASN A 103 -24.92 -11.10 -5.82
N TYR A 104 -25.05 -10.27 -4.78
CA TYR A 104 -26.33 -9.98 -4.15
C TYR A 104 -27.37 -9.46 -5.17
N CYS A 105 -27.00 -8.51 -6.04
CA CYS A 105 -27.91 -7.98 -7.06
C CYS A 105 -28.37 -9.07 -8.04
N ARG A 106 -27.48 -9.96 -8.46
CA ARG A 106 -27.79 -11.07 -9.37
C ARG A 106 -28.68 -12.13 -8.74
N GLU A 107 -28.36 -12.56 -7.53
CA GLU A 107 -29.12 -13.55 -6.78
C GLU A 107 -30.53 -13.10 -6.47
N ASN A 108 -30.74 -11.80 -6.30
CA ASN A 108 -32.06 -11.21 -6.04
C ASN A 108 -32.78 -10.71 -7.32
N GLY A 109 -32.26 -10.98 -8.50
CA GLY A 109 -32.85 -10.57 -9.77
C GLY A 109 -32.87 -9.06 -10.00
N LEU A 110 -32.01 -8.30 -9.28
CA LEU A 110 -31.94 -6.83 -9.35
C LEU A 110 -31.05 -6.35 -10.51
N SER A 111 -30.27 -7.23 -11.13
CA SER A 111 -29.36 -6.86 -12.22
C SER A 111 -29.07 -8.00 -13.18
N LYS A 112 -28.61 -7.62 -14.39
CA LYS A 112 -28.11 -8.50 -15.45
C LYS A 112 -26.61 -8.21 -15.68
N VAL A 113 -25.96 -9.05 -16.47
CA VAL A 113 -24.58 -8.82 -16.91
C VAL A 113 -24.50 -7.52 -17.71
N GLY A 114 -23.55 -6.67 -17.36
CA GLY A 114 -23.32 -5.35 -17.95
C GLY A 114 -24.02 -4.19 -17.22
N ASP A 115 -24.83 -4.48 -16.19
CA ASP A 115 -25.46 -3.44 -15.39
C ASP A 115 -24.44 -2.72 -14.45
N PRO A 116 -24.77 -1.53 -13.93
CA PRO A 116 -23.85 -0.71 -13.12
C PRO A 116 -23.17 -1.43 -11.95
N CYS A 117 -23.80 -2.47 -11.37
CA CYS A 117 -23.20 -3.24 -10.29
C CYS A 117 -22.00 -4.11 -10.72
N ASP A 118 -21.75 -4.27 -12.02
CA ASP A 118 -20.57 -4.94 -12.56
C ASP A 118 -19.34 -4.03 -12.59
N TYR A 119 -19.51 -2.75 -12.35
CA TYR A 119 -18.45 -1.75 -12.41
C TYR A 119 -18.11 -1.21 -11.04
N GLN A 120 -16.81 -1.01 -10.81
CA GLN A 120 -16.28 -0.41 -9.60
C GLN A 120 -15.36 0.75 -9.95
N MET A 121 -15.56 1.88 -9.27
CA MET A 121 -14.70 3.05 -9.46
C MET A 121 -13.28 2.74 -8.99
N ILE A 122 -12.30 2.97 -9.85
CA ILE A 122 -10.87 2.73 -9.60
C ILE A 122 -10.08 3.99 -9.90
N TYR A 123 -9.10 4.28 -9.05
CA TYR A 123 -8.03 5.23 -9.28
C TYR A 123 -6.79 4.44 -9.73
N LEU A 124 -6.29 4.72 -10.94
CA LEU A 124 -5.18 4.00 -11.57
C LEU A 124 -3.95 4.89 -11.64
N VAL A 125 -2.81 4.38 -11.19
CA VAL A 125 -1.52 5.07 -11.23
C VAL A 125 -0.48 4.16 -11.86
N ASP A 126 0.31 4.71 -12.77
CA ASP A 126 1.48 4.03 -13.32
C ASP A 126 2.53 3.81 -12.23
N MET A 127 3.04 2.58 -12.11
CA MET A 127 4.06 2.23 -11.11
C MET A 127 5.38 2.99 -11.32
N GLU A 128 5.68 3.39 -12.54
CA GLU A 128 6.92 4.10 -12.90
C GLU A 128 6.73 5.62 -12.90
N HIS A 129 5.53 6.11 -12.52
CA HIS A 129 5.29 7.56 -12.46
C HIS A 129 6.15 8.21 -11.38
N PRO A 130 6.95 9.27 -11.71
CA PRO A 130 7.86 9.89 -10.74
C PRO A 130 7.17 10.54 -9.54
N GLY A 131 5.87 10.81 -9.64
CA GLY A 131 5.05 11.30 -8.51
C GLY A 131 4.55 10.21 -7.58
N LEU A 132 4.80 8.92 -7.88
CA LEU A 132 4.44 7.84 -6.97
C LEU A 132 5.47 7.75 -5.85
N VAL A 133 5.03 8.03 -4.64
CA VAL A 133 5.88 7.95 -3.44
C VAL A 133 5.37 6.83 -2.53
N VAL A 134 6.27 5.95 -2.14
CA VAL A 134 6.00 4.90 -1.16
C VAL A 134 6.59 5.31 0.18
N PHE A 135 5.73 5.61 1.14
CA PHE A 135 6.17 5.97 2.49
C PHE A 135 6.55 4.74 3.31
N PRO A 136 7.54 4.87 4.22
CA PRO A 136 7.88 3.82 5.15
C PRO A 136 6.70 3.53 6.08
N THR A 137 6.39 2.25 6.28
CA THR A 137 5.29 1.83 7.16
C THR A 137 5.85 1.49 8.55
N HIS A 138 5.89 2.47 9.43
CA HIS A 138 6.34 2.29 10.81
C HIS A 138 5.41 1.34 11.59
N ARG A 139 5.98 0.66 12.59
CA ARG A 139 5.25 -0.21 13.51
C ARG A 139 5.33 0.36 14.92
N LEU A 140 4.18 0.56 15.54
CA LEU A 140 4.08 0.86 16.96
C LEU A 140 3.73 -0.42 17.71
N VAL A 141 4.63 -0.85 18.60
CA VAL A 141 4.40 -1.97 19.50
C VAL A 141 4.06 -1.40 20.88
N ARG A 142 2.96 -1.84 21.46
CA ARG A 142 2.45 -1.36 22.76
C ARG A 142 1.81 -2.49 23.54
N ASP A 143 1.55 -2.22 24.82
CA ASP A 143 0.83 -3.13 25.71
C ASP A 143 1.55 -4.48 25.88
N LEU A 144 2.89 -4.45 25.85
CA LEU A 144 3.71 -5.63 26.08
C LEU A 144 3.91 -5.85 27.59
N PRO A 145 3.37 -6.94 28.15
CA PRO A 145 3.67 -7.30 29.53
C PRO A 145 5.18 -7.60 29.67
N ASP A 146 5.77 -7.14 30.75
CA ASP A 146 7.19 -7.39 31.10
C ASP A 146 8.20 -6.98 30.03
N PHE A 147 7.90 -5.90 29.28
CA PHE A 147 8.80 -5.36 28.26
C PHE A 147 10.17 -5.00 28.86
N ASN A 148 11.22 -5.57 28.29
CA ASN A 148 12.60 -5.30 28.67
C ASN A 148 13.44 -5.03 27.42
N VAL A 149 13.94 -3.81 27.32
CA VAL A 149 14.72 -3.34 26.15
C VAL A 149 15.96 -4.22 25.91
N GLU A 150 16.72 -4.54 26.96
CA GLU A 150 17.96 -5.34 26.82
C GLU A 150 17.67 -6.75 26.29
N LYS A 151 16.59 -7.36 26.77
CA LYS A 151 16.17 -8.68 26.27
C LYS A 151 15.81 -8.64 24.78
N VAL A 152 15.13 -7.57 24.34
CA VAL A 152 14.79 -7.37 22.92
C VAL A 152 16.05 -7.14 22.10
N LEU A 153 16.98 -6.31 22.60
CA LEU A 153 18.24 -6.04 21.90
C LEU A 153 19.13 -7.30 21.80
N ASP A 154 19.14 -8.15 22.84
CA ASP A 154 19.86 -9.42 22.80
C ASP A 154 19.29 -10.35 21.72
N GLY A 155 17.97 -10.43 21.61
CA GLY A 155 17.33 -11.15 20.52
C GLY A 155 17.65 -10.56 19.15
N CYS A 156 17.67 -9.23 19.03
CA CYS A 156 18.04 -8.57 17.78
C CYS A 156 19.49 -8.85 17.37
N ARG A 157 20.43 -8.96 18.33
CA ARG A 157 21.86 -9.24 18.06
C ARG A 157 22.09 -10.59 17.38
N GLU A 158 21.15 -11.50 17.41
CA GLU A 158 21.23 -12.77 16.66
C GLU A 158 21.27 -12.51 15.15
N TYR A 159 20.41 -11.62 14.67
CA TYR A 159 20.19 -11.37 13.24
C TYR A 159 20.78 -10.05 12.76
N PHE A 160 20.96 -9.07 13.65
CA PHE A 160 21.32 -7.70 13.30
C PHE A 160 22.60 -7.24 14.02
N ASP A 161 23.35 -6.37 13.37
CA ASP A 161 24.30 -5.50 14.03
C ASP A 161 23.52 -4.37 14.70
N VAL A 162 23.59 -4.32 16.04
CA VAL A 162 22.85 -3.39 16.88
C VAL A 162 23.78 -2.28 17.36
N THR A 163 23.43 -1.03 17.04
CA THR A 163 24.20 0.14 17.47
C THR A 163 23.28 1.13 18.18
N GLU A 164 23.61 1.51 19.41
CA GLU A 164 22.92 2.61 20.10
C GLU A 164 23.29 3.94 19.46
N MET A 165 22.29 4.77 19.19
CA MET A 165 22.44 6.07 18.56
C MET A 165 22.00 7.17 19.51
N ASN A 166 22.78 8.24 19.55
CA ASN A 166 22.48 9.40 20.40
C ASN A 166 21.66 10.42 19.59
N GLY A 167 20.49 10.75 20.12
CA GLY A 167 19.58 11.70 19.49
C GLY A 167 18.78 11.11 18.33
N THR A 168 17.71 11.76 17.94
CA THR A 168 16.79 11.35 16.86
C THR A 168 17.02 12.10 15.56
N ASP A 169 17.81 13.18 15.59
CA ASP A 169 17.89 14.16 14.51
C ASP A 169 18.48 13.61 13.19
N ASN A 170 19.23 12.51 13.28
CA ASN A 170 19.88 11.89 12.12
C ASN A 170 19.35 10.50 11.75
N MET A 171 18.31 10.01 12.43
CA MET A 171 17.81 8.63 12.22
C MET A 171 17.41 8.40 10.75
N GLU A 172 16.61 9.29 10.21
CA GLU A 172 16.12 9.18 8.83
C GLU A 172 17.27 9.19 7.82
N SER A 173 18.21 10.13 7.96
CA SER A 173 19.36 10.24 7.07
C SER A 173 20.31 9.06 7.14
N GLU A 174 20.49 8.49 8.33
CA GLU A 174 21.31 7.27 8.52
C GLU A 174 20.66 6.04 7.88
N LEU A 175 19.35 5.89 8.05
CA LEU A 175 18.62 4.77 7.41
C LEU A 175 18.57 4.93 5.89
N ALA A 176 18.41 6.15 5.37
CA ALA A 176 18.46 6.42 3.94
C ALA A 176 19.79 6.04 3.30
N LYS A 177 20.93 6.40 3.94
CA LYS A 177 22.26 5.99 3.46
C LYS A 177 22.42 4.48 3.40
N LEU A 178 21.96 3.77 4.43
CA LEU A 178 22.02 2.30 4.45
C LEU A 178 21.13 1.67 3.38
N TYR A 179 19.98 2.27 3.10
CA TYR A 179 19.11 1.86 2.01
C TYR A 179 19.79 2.03 0.64
N ASP A 180 20.44 3.17 0.41
CA ASP A 180 21.19 3.45 -0.82
C ASP A 180 22.38 2.48 -1.00
N GLU A 181 22.96 1.99 0.11
CA GLU A 181 23.96 0.93 0.13
C GLU A 181 23.38 -0.48 -0.07
N GLY A 182 22.06 -0.62 -0.27
CA GLY A 182 21.38 -1.90 -0.42
C GLY A 182 21.24 -2.71 0.86
N LYS A 183 21.47 -2.11 2.04
CA LYS A 183 21.36 -2.76 3.33
C LYS A 183 19.94 -2.73 3.87
N LYS A 184 19.52 -3.80 4.55
CA LYS A 184 18.27 -3.85 5.29
C LYS A 184 18.51 -3.32 6.70
N ALA A 185 17.96 -2.16 7.01
CA ALA A 185 18.18 -1.47 8.26
C ALA A 185 16.88 -0.92 8.87
N PHE A 186 16.81 -0.91 10.19
CA PHE A 186 15.65 -0.42 10.94
C PHE A 186 16.09 0.48 12.09
N GLY A 187 15.29 1.50 12.37
CA GLY A 187 15.40 2.29 13.58
C GLY A 187 14.46 1.75 14.66
N PHE A 188 14.99 1.39 15.81
CA PHE A 188 14.22 0.94 16.96
C PHE A 188 14.24 2.01 18.05
N TYR A 189 13.11 2.69 18.23
CA TYR A 189 12.93 3.74 19.22
C TYR A 189 12.29 3.17 20.48
N VAL A 190 12.91 3.40 21.63
CA VAL A 190 12.46 2.87 22.92
C VAL A 190 11.96 3.93 23.89
N GLY A 191 11.81 5.17 23.42
CA GLY A 191 11.40 6.31 24.24
C GLY A 191 12.58 7.11 24.80
N ASN A 192 12.28 8.24 25.43
CA ASN A 192 13.26 9.12 26.10
C ASN A 192 14.46 9.56 25.23
N GLY A 193 14.25 9.72 23.91
CA GLY A 193 15.30 10.09 22.97
C GLY A 193 16.31 8.99 22.66
N LYS A 194 16.10 7.77 23.14
CA LYS A 194 16.97 6.64 22.86
C LYS A 194 16.45 5.83 21.69
N TRP A 195 17.34 5.50 20.77
CA TRP A 195 17.03 4.62 19.67
C TRP A 195 18.26 3.78 19.27
N TYR A 196 17.97 2.70 18.58
CA TYR A 196 18.99 1.74 18.14
C TYR A 196 18.85 1.56 16.62
N ARG A 197 19.98 1.50 15.95
CA ARG A 197 20.08 1.12 14.55
C ARG A 197 20.31 -0.38 14.46
N LEU A 198 19.43 -1.07 13.76
CA LEU A 198 19.50 -2.50 13.49
C LEU A 198 19.85 -2.68 12.01
N VAL A 199 21.00 -3.29 11.70
CA VAL A 199 21.41 -3.60 10.33
C VAL A 199 21.46 -5.10 10.16
N LEU A 200 20.69 -5.65 9.22
CA LEU A 200 20.66 -7.10 8.98
C LEU A 200 22.03 -7.62 8.57
N LYS A 201 22.53 -8.67 9.23
CA LYS A 201 23.86 -9.26 8.97
C LYS A 201 23.93 -10.00 7.63
N SER A 202 22.89 -10.76 7.29
CA SER A 202 22.78 -11.48 6.01
C SER A 202 21.32 -11.76 5.65
N LEU A 203 21.01 -11.67 4.36
CA LEU A 203 19.71 -12.06 3.80
C LEU A 203 19.51 -13.58 3.75
N ASP A 204 20.58 -14.39 3.82
CA ASP A 204 20.50 -15.86 3.76
C ASP A 204 19.61 -16.45 4.86
N ILE A 205 19.43 -15.72 5.96
CA ILE A 205 18.53 -16.16 7.02
C ILE A 205 17.07 -16.19 6.53
N MET A 206 16.68 -15.24 5.66
CA MET A 206 15.33 -15.17 5.12
C MET A 206 15.04 -16.34 4.17
N ASP A 207 16.05 -16.80 3.42
CA ASP A 207 15.94 -17.97 2.53
C ASP A 207 15.67 -19.25 3.32
N LYS A 208 16.27 -19.37 4.50
CA LYS A 208 16.06 -20.52 5.40
C LYS A 208 14.72 -20.47 6.12
N LEU A 209 14.26 -19.28 6.48
CA LEU A 209 13.06 -19.10 7.29
C LEU A 209 11.76 -19.11 6.46
N LEU A 210 11.80 -18.60 5.25
CA LEU A 210 10.64 -18.40 4.39
C LEU A 210 10.88 -18.96 2.97
N PRO A 211 11.22 -20.27 2.86
CA PRO A 211 11.51 -20.88 1.55
C PRO A 211 10.31 -20.88 0.60
N GLU A 212 9.11 -20.78 1.12
CA GLU A 212 7.84 -20.75 0.36
C GLU A 212 7.58 -19.41 -0.35
N LEU A 213 8.23 -18.32 0.10
CA LEU A 213 8.10 -17.03 -0.53
C LEU A 213 9.07 -16.88 -1.71
N SER A 214 8.70 -16.07 -2.69
CA SER A 214 9.62 -15.66 -3.76
C SER A 214 10.80 -14.86 -3.19
N GLU A 215 11.95 -14.91 -3.83
CA GLU A 215 13.13 -14.15 -3.40
C GLU A 215 12.85 -12.65 -3.23
N PRO A 216 12.19 -11.93 -4.19
CA PRO A 216 11.85 -10.53 -3.97
C PRO A 216 10.96 -10.31 -2.74
N SER A 217 10.03 -11.21 -2.45
CA SER A 217 9.14 -11.10 -1.29
C SER A 217 9.89 -11.29 0.03
N ARG A 218 10.87 -12.21 0.09
CA ARG A 218 11.73 -12.43 1.26
C ARG A 218 12.61 -11.23 1.57
N GLN A 219 13.01 -10.49 0.54
CA GLN A 219 13.90 -9.33 0.65
C GLN A 219 13.19 -8.02 0.96
N LEU A 220 11.85 -8.01 1.06
CA LEU A 220 11.12 -6.81 1.48
C LEU A 220 11.43 -6.45 2.93
N ASP A 221 11.68 -5.16 3.20
CA ASP A 221 11.96 -4.66 4.54
C ASP A 221 10.86 -5.04 5.53
N VAL A 222 9.60 -4.95 5.11
CA VAL A 222 8.46 -5.35 5.94
C VAL A 222 8.48 -6.84 6.27
N THR A 223 8.91 -7.71 5.34
CA THR A 223 9.02 -9.16 5.58
C THR A 223 10.13 -9.45 6.57
N VAL A 224 11.29 -8.82 6.40
CA VAL A 224 12.42 -8.94 7.33
C VAL A 224 12.04 -8.49 8.74
N LEU A 225 11.42 -7.30 8.86
CA LEU A 225 10.97 -6.76 10.14
C LEU A 225 9.96 -7.68 10.84
N HIS A 226 8.94 -8.13 10.12
CA HIS A 226 7.91 -9.01 10.66
C HIS A 226 8.50 -10.34 11.13
N SER A 227 9.20 -11.04 10.25
CA SER A 227 9.65 -12.41 10.51
C SER A 227 10.78 -12.50 11.53
N LEU A 228 11.70 -11.53 11.57
CA LEU A 228 12.84 -11.58 12.49
C LEU A 228 12.59 -10.83 13.80
N VAL A 229 11.87 -9.73 13.77
CA VAL A 229 11.70 -8.88 14.95
C VAL A 229 10.33 -9.11 15.60
N LEU A 230 9.23 -8.89 14.86
CA LEU A 230 7.90 -8.90 15.49
C LEU A 230 7.40 -10.30 15.87
N GLU A 231 7.74 -11.34 15.12
CA GLU A 231 7.26 -12.70 15.39
C GLU A 231 8.20 -13.53 16.26
N ARG A 232 9.51 -13.21 16.27
CA ARG A 232 10.51 -14.04 16.96
C ARG A 232 11.07 -13.41 18.23
N ILE A 233 11.06 -12.08 18.32
CA ILE A 233 11.67 -11.35 19.42
C ILE A 233 10.60 -10.74 20.34
N PHE A 234 9.51 -10.23 19.78
CA PHE A 234 8.36 -9.72 20.50
C PHE A 234 7.29 -10.78 20.70
#